data_fb4e2221ba9ca7c4c30838c657f17451
#
_entry.id   fb4e2221ba9ca7c4c30838c657f17451
#
_cell.length_a   1.000
_cell.length_b   1.000
_cell.length_c   1.000
_cell.angle_alpha   90.00
_cell.angle_beta   90.00
_cell.angle_gamma   90.00
#
_symmetry.space_group_name_H-M   'P 1'
#
loop_
_entity.id
_entity.type
_entity.pdbx_description
1 polymer ?
#
loop_
_entity_poly.entity_id
_entity_poly.type
_entity_poly.pdbx_seq_one_letter_code
_entity_poly.pdbx_strand_id
1 'polypeptide(L)'
;MTRRGGISSIGWRCIEAAAGSLTPREREVVLGDLAEESEPPLSVRSGPPVECLQFTDPGACVASLADALRALAREEPLASVAVLTPNEAVSETYYRGLVEAELPNLRRVDHQDFTFAPGVEVTEIAQAKGLEFDYVILVDVGAAQFPNQPASRRLLHVGATRAVHQLWVTCVGELSPIVRAALSKSQRPD
;
A
#
# COMPACT_ATOMS: atom_id res chain seq x y z
N MET A 1 1.48 1.65 -31.20
CA MET A 1 1.47 2.80 -30.28
C MET A 1 0.20 2.72 -29.48
N THR A 2 0.18 1.88 -28.45
CA THR A 2 -1.02 1.55 -27.67
C THR A 2 -0.89 2.28 -26.32
N ARG A 3 -1.75 3.27 -26.10
CA ARG A 3 -1.89 3.95 -24.80
C ARG A 3 -2.35 2.89 -23.78
N ARG A 4 -1.50 2.50 -22.86
CA ARG A 4 -1.91 1.82 -21.64
C ARG A 4 -2.65 2.85 -20.79
N GLY A 5 -3.98 2.80 -20.82
CA GLY A 5 -4.81 3.52 -19.86
C GLY A 5 -4.54 2.95 -18.48
N GLY A 6 -4.06 3.78 -17.57
CA GLY A 6 -3.81 3.36 -16.19
C GLY A 6 -5.11 2.93 -15.52
N ILE A 7 -5.03 1.84 -14.78
CA ILE A 7 -6.10 1.23 -13.98
C ILE A 7 -6.65 2.18 -12.89
N SER A 8 -5.97 3.31 -12.66
CA SER A 8 -6.30 4.28 -11.62
C SER A 8 -7.71 4.87 -11.71
N SER A 9 -8.46 4.66 -12.79
CA SER A 9 -9.68 5.45 -13.00
C SER A 9 -11.00 4.71 -12.77
N ILE A 10 -11.04 3.39 -12.70
CA ILE A 10 -12.34 2.66 -12.74
C ILE A 10 -12.72 2.05 -11.39
N GLY A 11 -11.80 1.41 -10.66
CA GLY A 11 -12.11 0.75 -9.39
C GLY A 11 -12.20 1.69 -8.19
N TRP A 12 -11.48 2.83 -8.23
CA TRP A 12 -11.34 3.74 -7.09
C TRP A 12 -12.22 4.98 -7.17
N ARG A 13 -12.92 5.24 -8.27
CA ARG A 13 -13.82 6.41 -8.42
C ARG A 13 -14.93 6.49 -7.37
N CYS A 14 -15.32 5.37 -6.77
CA CYS A 14 -16.32 5.37 -5.70
C CYS A 14 -15.77 5.82 -4.35
N ILE A 15 -14.44 6.01 -4.22
CA ILE A 15 -13.76 6.36 -2.97
C ILE A 15 -13.24 7.81 -2.97
N GLU A 16 -13.46 8.54 -4.05
CA GLU A 16 -12.94 9.90 -4.30
C GLU A 16 -13.32 10.99 -3.28
N ALA A 17 -14.16 10.69 -2.30
CA ALA A 17 -14.64 11.71 -1.35
C ALA A 17 -13.63 12.11 -0.25
N ALA A 18 -12.49 11.40 -0.08
CA ALA A 18 -11.54 11.66 1.01
C ALA A 18 -10.06 11.33 0.69
N ALA A 19 -9.69 11.05 -0.55
CA ALA A 19 -8.34 10.60 -0.89
C ALA A 19 -7.48 11.71 -1.49
N GLY A 20 -6.33 11.97 -0.86
CA GLY A 20 -5.23 12.70 -1.49
C GLY A 20 -4.34 11.73 -2.28
N SER A 21 -4.05 12.06 -3.53
CA SER A 21 -3.14 11.28 -4.39
C SER A 21 -1.70 11.77 -4.23
N LEU A 22 -0.75 10.84 -4.03
CA LEU A 22 0.68 11.14 -3.94
C LEU A 22 1.34 11.05 -5.33
N THR A 23 2.12 12.07 -5.70
CA THR A 23 2.91 12.08 -6.93
C THR A 23 4.19 11.23 -6.81
N PRO A 24 4.88 10.89 -7.91
CA PRO A 24 6.17 10.19 -7.87
C PRO A 24 7.23 10.87 -6.97
N ARG A 25 7.21 12.21 -6.92
CA ARG A 25 8.09 13.02 -6.05
C ARG A 25 7.77 12.81 -4.56
N GLU A 26 6.51 12.56 -4.24
CA GLU A 26 6.03 12.24 -2.88
C GLU A 26 6.47 10.87 -2.41
N ARG A 27 6.56 9.92 -3.32
CA ARG A 27 7.16 8.61 -3.09
C ARG A 27 8.64 8.74 -2.70
N GLU A 28 9.36 9.61 -3.40
CA GLU A 28 10.77 9.91 -3.14
C GLU A 28 10.96 10.63 -1.80
N VAL A 29 10.06 11.53 -1.42
CA VAL A 29 10.08 12.22 -0.12
C VAL A 29 9.78 11.25 1.04
N VAL A 30 8.82 10.33 0.88
CA VAL A 30 8.57 9.28 1.89
C VAL A 30 9.82 8.41 2.05
N LEU A 31 10.53 8.10 0.98
CA LEU A 31 11.74 7.30 0.98
C LEU A 31 12.96 8.08 1.47
N GLY A 32 13.11 9.35 1.08
CA GLY A 32 14.26 10.19 1.41
C GLY A 32 14.37 10.58 2.88
N ASP A 33 13.27 10.89 3.55
CA ASP A 33 13.25 11.17 5.01
C ASP A 33 13.55 9.93 5.87
N LEU A 34 13.64 8.75 5.27
CA LEU A 34 13.94 7.51 5.97
C LEU A 34 15.44 7.21 6.07
N ALA A 35 16.26 7.91 5.29
CA ALA A 35 17.71 7.77 5.29
C ALA A 35 18.35 9.00 5.95
N GLU A 36 18.60 8.94 7.25
CA GLU A 36 19.20 10.06 7.99
C GLU A 36 20.68 10.33 7.62
N GLU A 37 21.34 9.54 6.76
CA GLU A 37 22.79 9.69 6.48
C GLU A 37 23.26 9.35 5.06
N SER A 38 22.40 9.15 4.08
CA SER A 38 22.82 8.95 2.69
C SER A 38 21.93 9.67 1.71
N GLU A 39 22.49 10.20 0.61
CA GLU A 39 21.71 10.73 -0.50
C GLU A 39 20.64 9.71 -0.89
N PRO A 40 19.36 10.13 -1.01
CA PRO A 40 18.31 9.20 -1.39
C PRO A 40 18.68 8.57 -2.73
N PRO A 41 18.52 7.25 -2.86
CA PRO A 41 18.81 6.59 -4.13
C PRO A 41 17.95 7.22 -5.22
N LEU A 42 18.60 7.70 -6.28
CA LEU A 42 17.92 8.25 -7.44
C LEU A 42 16.95 7.21 -7.98
N SER A 43 15.65 7.46 -7.82
CA SER A 43 14.62 6.61 -8.41
C SER A 43 14.66 6.77 -9.93
N VAL A 44 15.16 5.76 -10.62
CA VAL A 44 15.24 5.71 -12.10
C VAL A 44 13.86 5.47 -12.72
N ARG A 45 12.85 5.09 -11.93
CA ARG A 45 11.50 4.77 -12.40
C ARG A 45 10.47 5.78 -11.87
N SER A 46 9.84 6.50 -12.78
CA SER A 46 8.61 7.23 -12.48
C SER A 46 7.43 6.24 -12.54
N GLY A 47 6.75 6.02 -11.42
CA GLY A 47 5.52 5.24 -11.35
C GLY A 47 4.28 6.13 -11.22
N PRO A 48 3.06 5.53 -11.23
CA PRO A 48 1.86 6.26 -10.88
C PRO A 48 1.95 6.80 -9.45
N PRO A 49 1.20 7.85 -9.12
CA PRO A 49 1.21 8.44 -7.79
C PRO A 49 0.79 7.42 -6.72
N VAL A 50 1.35 7.56 -5.52
CA VAL A 50 0.92 6.79 -4.36
C VAL A 50 -0.43 7.34 -3.89
N GLU A 51 -1.44 6.47 -3.80
CA GLU A 51 -2.76 6.84 -3.31
C GLU A 51 -2.87 6.55 -1.82
N CYS A 52 -3.34 7.54 -1.04
CA CYS A 52 -3.57 7.39 0.39
C CYS A 52 -5.06 7.54 0.68
N LEU A 53 -5.67 6.48 1.22
CA LEU A 53 -7.09 6.37 1.52
C LEU A 53 -7.31 6.32 3.02
N GLN A 54 -8.20 7.17 3.54
CA GLN A 54 -8.51 7.23 4.96
C GLN A 54 -9.94 6.77 5.20
N PHE A 55 -10.12 5.89 6.19
CA PHE A 55 -11.41 5.30 6.57
C PHE A 55 -11.76 5.61 8.02
N THR A 56 -13.04 5.59 8.34
CA THR A 56 -13.54 5.79 9.70
C THR A 56 -13.51 4.52 10.54
N ASP A 57 -13.61 3.36 9.88
CA ASP A 57 -13.63 2.04 10.53
C ASP A 57 -12.98 0.95 9.65
N PRO A 58 -12.50 -0.16 10.27
CA PRO A 58 -11.86 -1.24 9.56
C PRO A 58 -12.77 -1.95 8.55
N GLY A 59 -14.06 -2.08 8.85
CA GLY A 59 -15.03 -2.75 7.97
C GLY A 59 -15.18 -2.02 6.65
N ALA A 60 -15.31 -0.68 6.69
CA ALA A 60 -15.35 0.16 5.50
C ALA A 60 -14.06 0.03 4.67
N CYS A 61 -12.90 -0.02 5.34
CA CYS A 61 -11.63 -0.23 4.67
C CYS A 61 -11.57 -1.59 3.96
N VAL A 62 -11.93 -2.67 4.65
CA VAL A 62 -11.95 -4.03 4.09
C VAL A 62 -12.91 -4.14 2.90
N ALA A 63 -14.14 -3.62 3.03
CA ALA A 63 -15.12 -3.65 1.95
C ALA A 63 -14.60 -2.93 0.70
N SER A 64 -14.03 -1.75 0.88
CA SER A 64 -13.43 -0.96 -0.20
C SER A 64 -12.25 -1.68 -0.86
N LEU A 65 -11.37 -2.30 -0.06
CA LEU A 65 -10.27 -3.10 -0.58
C LEU A 65 -10.75 -4.31 -1.36
N ALA A 66 -11.76 -5.03 -0.85
CA ALA A 66 -12.32 -6.19 -1.53
C ALA A 66 -12.87 -5.85 -2.90
N ASP A 67 -13.59 -4.72 -3.04
CA ASP A 67 -14.14 -4.26 -4.31
C ASP A 67 -13.03 -3.88 -5.30
N ALA A 68 -12.02 -3.14 -4.84
CA ALA A 68 -10.89 -2.76 -5.66
C ALA A 68 -10.05 -3.97 -6.11
N LEU A 69 -9.79 -4.91 -5.21
CA LEU A 69 -9.04 -6.13 -5.52
C LEU A 69 -9.80 -7.06 -6.47
N ARG A 70 -11.13 -7.13 -6.36
CA ARG A 70 -11.96 -7.85 -7.35
C ARG A 70 -11.90 -7.21 -8.74
N ALA A 71 -11.91 -5.88 -8.80
CA ALA A 71 -11.78 -5.16 -10.06
C ALA A 71 -10.41 -5.41 -10.68
N LEU A 72 -9.33 -5.30 -9.89
CA LEU A 72 -7.96 -5.58 -10.33
C LEU A 72 -7.81 -7.01 -10.84
N ALA A 73 -8.33 -8.01 -10.12
CA ALA A 73 -8.25 -9.41 -10.52
C ALA A 73 -8.97 -9.72 -11.86
N ARG A 74 -9.99 -8.93 -12.22
CA ARG A 74 -10.65 -9.05 -13.53
C ARG A 74 -9.85 -8.42 -14.66
N GLU A 75 -9.20 -7.30 -14.39
CA GLU A 75 -8.42 -6.54 -15.38
C GLU A 75 -7.02 -7.14 -15.56
N GLU A 76 -6.40 -7.58 -14.48
CA GLU A 76 -5.05 -8.16 -14.45
C GLU A 76 -5.02 -9.49 -13.69
N PRO A 77 -5.55 -10.57 -14.27
CA PRO A 77 -5.70 -11.87 -13.58
C PRO A 77 -4.37 -12.53 -13.21
N LEU A 78 -3.27 -12.07 -13.77
CA LEU A 78 -1.92 -12.58 -13.49
C LEU A 78 -1.13 -11.70 -12.51
N ALA A 79 -1.71 -10.62 -12.02
CA ALA A 79 -1.03 -9.72 -11.09
C ALA A 79 -0.77 -10.38 -9.74
N SER A 80 0.39 -10.10 -9.18
CA SER A 80 0.76 -10.40 -7.80
C SER A 80 0.44 -9.19 -6.91
N VAL A 81 -0.34 -9.40 -5.87
CA VAL A 81 -0.77 -8.33 -4.95
C VAL A 81 -0.39 -8.69 -3.53
N ALA A 82 0.28 -7.78 -2.83
CA ALA A 82 0.55 -7.91 -1.40
C ALA A 82 -0.25 -6.90 -0.58
N VAL A 83 -1.06 -7.40 0.34
CA VAL A 83 -1.67 -6.62 1.43
C VAL A 83 -0.73 -6.72 2.63
N LEU A 84 0.02 -5.67 2.88
CA LEU A 84 1.07 -5.63 3.89
C LEU A 84 0.59 -4.92 5.16
N THR A 85 0.71 -5.60 6.27
CA THR A 85 0.20 -5.18 7.58
C THR A 85 1.32 -4.85 8.56
N PRO A 86 1.09 -4.02 9.58
CA PRO A 86 2.09 -3.69 10.58
C PRO A 86 2.46 -4.87 11.50
N ASN A 87 1.53 -5.78 11.75
CA ASN A 87 1.69 -6.90 12.68
C ASN A 87 0.66 -8.01 12.42
N GLU A 88 0.84 -9.14 13.10
CA GLU A 88 0.01 -10.33 12.96
C GLU A 88 -1.48 -10.10 13.27
N ALA A 89 -1.80 -9.32 14.31
CA ALA A 89 -3.19 -9.07 14.70
C ALA A 89 -3.95 -8.31 13.60
N VAL A 90 -3.30 -7.35 12.95
CA VAL A 90 -3.85 -6.64 11.79
C VAL A 90 -3.94 -7.56 10.59
N SER A 91 -2.93 -8.42 10.35
CA SER A 91 -2.98 -9.44 9.29
C SER A 91 -4.21 -10.33 9.42
N GLU A 92 -4.46 -10.85 10.61
CA GLU A 92 -5.62 -11.70 10.87
C GLU A 92 -6.94 -10.96 10.61
N THR A 93 -7.03 -9.71 11.04
CA THR A 93 -8.24 -8.90 10.86
C THR A 93 -8.55 -8.67 9.38
N TYR A 94 -7.56 -8.23 8.59
CA TYR A 94 -7.75 -7.98 7.17
C TYR A 94 -7.95 -9.28 6.37
N TYR A 95 -7.18 -10.32 6.67
CA TYR A 95 -7.36 -11.62 6.01
C TYR A 95 -8.77 -12.17 6.21
N ARG A 96 -9.25 -12.18 7.46
CA ARG A 96 -10.60 -12.66 7.80
C ARG A 96 -11.69 -11.86 7.10
N GLY A 97 -11.59 -10.54 7.13
CA GLY A 97 -12.55 -9.68 6.44
C GLY A 97 -12.57 -9.85 4.91
N LEU A 98 -11.40 -10.08 4.29
CA LEU A 98 -11.32 -10.36 2.86
C LEU A 98 -11.82 -11.77 2.50
N VAL A 99 -11.68 -12.76 3.41
CA VAL A 99 -12.30 -14.10 3.28
C VAL A 99 -13.83 -13.97 3.33
N GLU A 100 -14.37 -13.24 4.32
CA GLU A 100 -15.80 -12.99 4.44
C GLU A 100 -16.37 -12.23 3.22
N ALA A 101 -15.56 -11.39 2.61
CA ALA A 101 -15.88 -10.72 1.35
C ALA A 101 -15.73 -11.62 0.11
N GLU A 102 -15.42 -12.92 0.27
CA GLU A 102 -15.27 -13.89 -0.83
C GLU A 102 -14.28 -13.45 -1.91
N LEU A 103 -13.14 -12.86 -1.51
CA LEU A 103 -12.10 -12.45 -2.45
C LEU A 103 -11.42 -13.69 -3.06
N PRO A 104 -11.40 -13.83 -4.40
CA PRO A 104 -10.78 -14.99 -5.04
C PRO A 104 -9.25 -14.94 -4.93
N ASN A 105 -8.61 -16.13 -4.95
CA ASN A 105 -7.15 -16.29 -4.91
C ASN A 105 -6.48 -15.55 -3.75
N LEU A 106 -7.18 -15.47 -2.61
CA LEU A 106 -6.67 -14.87 -1.39
C LEU A 106 -5.90 -15.91 -0.58
N ARG A 107 -4.73 -15.53 -0.08
CA ARG A 107 -3.91 -16.34 0.82
C ARG A 107 -3.37 -15.52 1.96
N ARG A 108 -3.24 -16.14 3.12
CA ARG A 108 -2.41 -15.63 4.21
C ARG A 108 -1.03 -16.26 4.10
N VAL A 109 0.00 -15.44 4.20
CA VAL A 109 1.38 -15.91 4.18
C VAL A 109 2.00 -15.69 5.56
N ASP A 110 2.41 -16.80 6.16
CA ASP A 110 3.17 -16.84 7.40
C ASP A 110 4.54 -17.48 7.12
N HIS A 111 5.54 -17.15 7.93
CA HIS A 111 6.88 -17.73 7.85
C HIS A 111 7.54 -17.67 6.45
N GLN A 112 7.23 -16.64 5.67
CA GLN A 112 7.78 -16.43 4.31
C GLN A 112 7.42 -17.54 3.30
N ASP A 113 6.33 -18.26 3.52
CA ASP A 113 5.83 -19.28 2.59
C ASP A 113 5.08 -18.65 1.41
N PHE A 114 5.76 -17.84 0.63
CA PHE A 114 5.22 -17.19 -0.57
C PHE A 114 5.17 -18.16 -1.73
N THR A 115 4.04 -18.20 -2.42
CA THR A 115 3.87 -19.11 -3.57
C THR A 115 4.26 -18.46 -4.90
N PHE A 116 4.40 -17.13 -4.94
CA PHE A 116 4.64 -16.34 -6.16
C PHE A 116 3.63 -16.60 -7.29
N ALA A 117 2.47 -17.14 -6.95
CA ALA A 117 1.37 -17.32 -7.88
C ALA A 117 0.52 -16.03 -7.94
N PRO A 118 -0.15 -15.77 -9.09
CA PRO A 118 -1.09 -14.65 -9.18
C PRO A 118 -2.17 -14.71 -8.09
N GLY A 119 -2.54 -13.54 -7.58
CA GLY A 119 -3.55 -13.42 -6.54
C GLY A 119 -3.15 -12.43 -5.45
N VAL A 120 -3.83 -12.52 -4.32
CA VAL A 120 -3.67 -11.59 -3.19
C VAL A 120 -3.07 -12.33 -2.00
N GLU A 121 -1.95 -11.85 -1.53
CA GLU A 121 -1.26 -12.36 -0.34
C GLU A 121 -1.35 -11.35 0.79
N VAL A 122 -1.84 -11.77 1.95
CA VAL A 122 -1.89 -10.96 3.19
C VAL A 122 -0.78 -11.39 4.11
N THR A 123 0.09 -10.48 4.50
CA THR A 123 1.22 -10.77 5.38
C THR A 123 1.72 -9.52 6.11
N GLU A 124 2.60 -9.70 7.07
CA GLU A 124 3.29 -8.59 7.72
C GLU A 124 4.37 -7.99 6.80
N ILE A 125 4.56 -6.67 6.89
CA ILE A 125 5.62 -5.96 6.14
C ILE A 125 7.00 -6.61 6.34
N ALA A 126 7.30 -7.05 7.56
CA ALA A 126 8.58 -7.65 7.91
C ALA A 126 8.87 -8.92 7.09
N GLN A 127 7.85 -9.69 6.75
CA GLN A 127 7.96 -10.95 5.99
C GLN A 127 8.21 -10.70 4.49
N ALA A 128 7.77 -9.57 3.96
CA ALA A 128 7.93 -9.21 2.56
C ALA A 128 9.35 -8.68 2.20
N LYS A 129 10.29 -8.69 3.14
CA LYS A 129 11.64 -8.18 2.90
C LYS A 129 12.35 -8.96 1.79
N GLY A 130 12.84 -8.24 0.76
CA GLY A 130 13.54 -8.82 -0.39
C GLY A 130 12.64 -9.33 -1.51
N LEU A 131 11.31 -9.23 -1.36
CA LEU A 131 10.35 -9.61 -2.38
C LEU A 131 9.85 -8.39 -3.15
N GLU A 132 9.23 -8.62 -4.30
CA GLU A 132 8.61 -7.60 -5.13
C GLU A 132 7.24 -8.11 -5.59
N PHE A 133 6.26 -7.18 -5.65
CA PHE A 133 4.89 -7.45 -6.08
C PHE A 133 4.47 -6.40 -7.10
N ASP A 134 3.61 -6.77 -8.03
CA ASP A 134 3.08 -5.80 -9.00
C ASP A 134 2.35 -4.67 -8.27
N TYR A 135 1.55 -5.03 -7.28
CA TYR A 135 0.75 -4.12 -6.47
C TYR A 135 0.99 -4.34 -4.98
N VAL A 136 1.17 -3.27 -4.24
CA VAL A 136 1.30 -3.30 -2.79
C VAL A 136 0.27 -2.39 -2.15
N ILE A 137 -0.38 -2.88 -1.11
CA ILE A 137 -1.30 -2.13 -0.28
C ILE A 137 -0.77 -2.16 1.16
N LEU A 138 -0.30 -1.02 1.65
CA LEU A 138 0.02 -0.85 3.06
C LEU A 138 -1.25 -0.53 3.82
N VAL A 139 -1.71 -1.42 4.68
CA VAL A 139 -2.96 -1.23 5.41
C VAL A 139 -2.71 -0.77 6.85
N ASP A 140 -3.70 -0.06 7.38
CA ASP A 140 -3.73 0.46 8.76
C ASP A 140 -2.51 1.33 9.11
N VAL A 141 -2.10 2.19 8.15
CA VAL A 141 -0.97 3.11 8.33
C VAL A 141 -1.39 4.30 9.21
N GLY A 142 -1.91 3.98 10.38
CA GLY A 142 -2.35 4.93 11.40
C GLY A 142 -1.26 5.35 12.38
N ALA A 143 -1.52 6.44 13.12
CA ALA A 143 -0.60 6.98 14.12
C ALA A 143 -0.30 5.98 15.26
N ALA A 144 -1.26 5.11 15.59
CA ALA A 144 -1.10 4.08 16.61
C ALA A 144 -0.12 2.97 16.18
N GLN A 145 -0.21 2.52 14.93
CA GLN A 145 0.63 1.46 14.37
C GLN A 145 2.00 1.97 13.93
N PHE A 146 2.04 3.20 13.38
CA PHE A 146 3.27 3.82 12.87
C PHE A 146 3.47 5.20 13.50
N PRO A 147 3.81 5.27 14.80
CA PRO A 147 4.21 6.53 15.45
C PRO A 147 5.51 7.06 14.82
N ASN A 148 5.80 8.36 15.03
CA ASN A 148 6.99 9.00 14.46
C ASN A 148 8.29 8.52 15.14
N GLN A 149 8.70 7.32 14.79
CA GLN A 149 9.89 6.63 15.33
C GLN A 149 10.74 6.03 14.20
N PRO A 150 12.06 5.88 14.39
CA PRO A 150 12.95 5.28 13.37
C PRO A 150 12.54 3.87 12.94
N ALA A 151 12.01 3.07 13.88
CA ALA A 151 11.52 1.72 13.56
C ALA A 151 10.33 1.74 12.60
N SER A 152 9.33 2.61 12.85
CA SER A 152 8.16 2.79 11.99
C SER A 152 8.56 3.29 10.60
N ARG A 153 9.50 4.23 10.52
CA ARG A 153 10.03 4.72 9.25
C ARG A 153 10.66 3.59 8.44
N ARG A 154 11.57 2.82 9.06
CA ARG A 154 12.20 1.66 8.40
C ARG A 154 11.18 0.63 7.91
N LEU A 155 10.17 0.33 8.72
CA LEU A 155 9.14 -0.64 8.35
C LEU A 155 8.30 -0.14 7.15
N LEU A 156 7.85 1.11 7.17
CA LEU A 156 7.15 1.73 6.05
C LEU A 156 8.00 1.76 4.78
N HIS A 157 9.30 2.06 4.91
CA HIS A 157 10.24 2.01 3.79
C HIS A 157 10.32 0.61 3.18
N VAL A 158 10.49 -0.42 4.02
CA VAL A 158 10.51 -1.82 3.54
C VAL A 158 9.24 -2.12 2.75
N GLY A 159 8.06 -1.83 3.29
CA GLY A 159 6.79 -2.10 2.60
C GLY A 159 6.62 -1.30 1.31
N ALA A 160 6.90 0.00 1.34
CA ALA A 160 6.72 0.88 0.19
C ALA A 160 7.63 0.52 -1.00
N THR A 161 8.83 0.01 -0.73
CA THR A 161 9.78 -0.41 -1.77
C THR A 161 9.45 -1.75 -2.42
N ARG A 162 8.42 -2.46 -1.96
CA ARG A 162 8.01 -3.76 -2.54
C ARG A 162 7.16 -3.62 -3.79
N ALA A 163 6.58 -2.45 -4.07
CA ALA A 163 5.70 -2.23 -5.19
C ALA A 163 6.48 -1.99 -6.49
N VAL A 164 6.21 -2.79 -7.52
CA VAL A 164 6.77 -2.61 -8.87
C VAL A 164 5.93 -1.62 -9.68
N HIS A 165 4.60 -1.74 -9.63
CA HIS A 165 3.70 -0.93 -10.46
C HIS A 165 2.98 0.14 -9.65
N GLN A 166 2.28 -0.24 -8.56
CA GLN A 166 1.47 0.68 -7.80
C GLN A 166 1.57 0.42 -6.29
N LEU A 167 1.64 1.51 -5.53
CA LEU A 167 1.54 1.49 -4.08
C LEU A 167 0.26 2.21 -3.64
N TRP A 168 -0.54 1.55 -2.81
CA TRP A 168 -1.65 2.14 -2.07
C TRP A 168 -1.36 2.12 -0.59
N VAL A 169 -1.82 3.16 0.08
CA VAL A 169 -1.73 3.28 1.53
C VAL A 169 -3.14 3.47 2.09
N THR A 170 -3.55 2.65 3.04
CA THR A 170 -4.82 2.84 3.74
C THR A 170 -4.59 3.11 5.21
N CYS A 171 -5.48 3.90 5.80
CA CYS A 171 -5.45 4.24 7.21
C CYS A 171 -6.87 4.19 7.78
N VAL A 172 -7.01 3.64 8.98
CA VAL A 172 -8.22 3.74 9.77
C VAL A 172 -7.98 4.75 10.89
N GLY A 173 -8.82 5.78 10.95
CA GLY A 173 -8.66 6.87 11.92
C GLY A 173 -7.56 7.85 11.56
N GLU A 174 -6.68 8.18 12.52
CA GLU A 174 -5.65 9.20 12.34
C GLU A 174 -4.43 8.67 11.56
N LEU A 175 -4.11 9.32 10.44
CA LEU A 175 -2.97 8.97 9.59
C LEU A 175 -1.64 9.12 10.34
N SER A 176 -0.70 8.20 10.10
CA SER A 176 0.66 8.27 10.63
C SER A 176 1.29 9.64 10.40
N PRO A 177 1.94 10.24 11.40
CA PRO A 177 2.63 11.51 11.27
C PRO A 177 3.77 11.45 10.24
N ILE A 178 4.36 10.28 10.01
CA ILE A 178 5.39 10.06 8.98
C ILE A 178 4.81 10.30 7.59
N VAL A 179 3.69 9.63 7.28
CA VAL A 179 3.04 9.75 5.96
C VAL A 179 2.44 11.15 5.78
N ARG A 180 1.83 11.71 6.84
CA ARG A 180 1.30 13.08 6.82
C ARG A 180 2.39 14.12 6.48
N ALA A 181 3.58 13.99 7.09
CA ALA A 181 4.69 14.87 6.81
C ALA A 181 5.18 14.77 5.36
N ALA A 182 5.20 13.55 4.83
CA ALA A 182 5.57 13.30 3.43
C ALA A 182 4.58 13.96 2.46
N LEU A 183 3.28 13.77 2.68
CA LEU A 183 2.22 14.40 1.88
C LEU A 183 2.31 15.94 1.90
N SER A 184 2.58 16.53 3.07
CA SER A 184 2.66 17.99 3.22
C SER A 184 3.87 18.62 2.53
N LYS A 185 5.00 17.91 2.44
CA LYS A 185 6.20 18.38 1.72
C LYS A 185 5.98 18.41 0.21
N SER A 186 5.24 17.46 -0.31
CA SER A 186 4.94 17.34 -1.71
C SER A 186 3.98 18.41 -2.25
N GLN A 187 3.15 18.99 -1.40
CA GLN A 187 2.20 20.05 -1.78
C GLN A 187 2.81 21.47 -1.80
N ARG A 188 4.09 21.62 -1.48
CA ARG A 188 4.78 22.91 -1.62
C ARG A 188 5.28 23.07 -3.05
N PRO A 189 4.72 23.99 -3.85
CA PRO A 189 5.33 24.38 -5.11
C PRO A 189 6.67 25.06 -4.82
N ASP A 190 7.68 24.74 -5.63
CA ASP A 190 8.94 25.49 -5.69
C ASP A 190 8.73 26.94 -6.15
#